data_7a485fd3d592166ad1b16c7ec25602e7
#
_entry.id   7a485fd3d592166ad1b16c7ec25602e7
#
_cell.length_a   1.000
_cell.length_b   1.000
_cell.length_c   1.000
_cell.angle_alpha   90.00
_cell.angle_beta   90.00
_cell.angle_gamma   90.00
#
_symmetry.space_group_name_H-M   'P 1'
#
loop_
_entity.id
_entity.type
_entity.pdbx_description
1 polymer ?
#
loop_
_entity_poly.entity_id
_entity_poly.type
_entity_poly.pdbx_seq_one_letter_code
_entity_poly.pdbx_strand_id
1 'polypeptide(L)' 'NRIEGYEIPELIEVHCTDNDQTVEVQYISHHNNMIRTDLQGIPLHFNHLKRNIYVANFSGREFVMKL' A
#
# COMPACT_ATOMS: atom_id res chain seq x y z
N ASN A 1 -7.84 -2.92 11.59
CA ASN A 1 -6.50 -3.44 11.40
C ASN A 1 -5.45 -2.40 11.76
N ARG A 2 -4.35 -2.86 12.31
CA ARG A 2 -3.35 -1.94 12.84
C ARG A 2 -1.95 -2.52 12.64
N ILE A 3 -1.02 -1.68 12.20
CA ILE A 3 0.37 -2.07 12.07
C ILE A 3 1.24 -0.96 12.66
N GLU A 4 2.16 -1.33 13.55
CA GLU A 4 3.09 -0.40 14.19
C GLU A 4 2.40 0.85 14.75
N GLY A 5 1.20 0.67 15.31
CA GLY A 5 0.46 1.77 15.91
C GLY A 5 -0.39 2.56 14.93
N TYR A 6 -0.28 2.29 13.64
CA TYR A 6 -1.08 2.98 12.63
C TYR A 6 -2.31 2.18 12.27
N GLU A 7 -3.43 2.87 12.14
CA GLU A 7 -4.69 2.26 11.74
C GLU A 7 -4.67 1.98 10.24
N ILE A 8 -5.12 0.78 9.83
CA ILE A 8 -5.20 0.42 8.41
C ILE A 8 -6.67 0.33 8.04
N PRO A 9 -7.19 1.24 7.22
CA PRO A 9 -8.58 1.14 6.77
C PRO A 9 -8.73 0.01 5.74
N GLU A 10 -9.99 -0.41 5.52
CA GLU A 10 -10.28 -1.45 4.54
C GLU A 10 -9.92 -1.02 3.13
N LEU A 11 -10.16 0.24 2.80
CA LEU A 11 -9.80 0.82 1.51
C LEU A 11 -8.77 1.89 1.77
N ILE A 12 -7.66 1.82 1.05
CA ILE A 12 -6.51 2.68 1.28
C ILE A 12 -6.18 3.44 0.01
N GLU A 13 -6.06 4.75 0.12
CA GLU A 13 -5.58 5.57 -1.00
C GLU A 13 -4.08 5.45 -1.11
N VAL A 14 -3.61 5.13 -2.31
CA VAL A 14 -2.18 5.05 -2.59
C VAL A 14 -1.87 5.91 -3.81
N HIS A 15 -0.66 6.43 -3.85
CA HIS A 15 -0.23 7.35 -4.89
C HIS A 15 0.71 6.63 -5.85
N CYS A 16 0.37 6.67 -7.15
CA CYS A 16 1.26 6.17 -8.19
C CYS A 16 2.18 7.32 -8.60
N THR A 17 3.47 7.20 -8.30
CA THR A 17 4.39 8.29 -8.52
C THR A 17 4.69 8.52 -10.00
N ASP A 18 4.53 7.49 -10.83
CA ASP A 18 4.87 7.59 -12.24
C ASP A 18 3.92 8.49 -13.03
N ASN A 19 2.63 8.46 -12.68
CA ASN A 19 1.64 9.26 -13.40
C ASN A 19 0.92 10.24 -12.48
N ASP A 20 1.38 10.37 -11.24
CA ASP A 20 0.85 11.32 -10.26
C ASP A 20 -0.64 11.11 -9.99
N GLN A 21 -1.10 9.86 -10.04
CA GLN A 21 -2.50 9.54 -9.80
C GLN A 21 -2.67 8.81 -8.49
N THR A 22 -3.84 9.01 -7.88
CA THR A 22 -4.22 8.34 -6.66
C THR A 22 -5.20 7.23 -7.01
N VAL A 23 -4.95 6.03 -6.48
CA VAL A 23 -5.88 4.91 -6.66
C VAL A 23 -6.19 4.33 -5.30
N GLU A 24 -7.29 3.58 -5.23
CA GLU A 24 -7.75 2.98 -4.00
C GLU A 24 -7.48 1.48 -4.06
N VAL A 25 -6.83 0.94 -3.02
CA VAL A 25 -6.56 -0.49 -2.94
C VAL A 25 -7.27 -1.07 -1.73
N GLN A 26 -7.61 -2.35 -1.80
CA GLN A 26 -8.27 -3.03 -0.71
C GLN A 26 -7.25 -3.72 0.17
N TYR A 27 -7.36 -3.51 1.48
CA TYR A 27 -6.51 -4.20 2.45
C TYR A 27 -6.88 -5.68 2.48
N ILE A 28 -5.88 -6.55 2.41
CA ILE A 28 -6.08 -7.99 2.52
C ILE A 28 -5.53 -8.51 3.84
N SER A 29 -4.25 -8.28 4.08
CA SER A 29 -3.59 -8.76 5.29
C SER A 29 -2.26 -8.03 5.44
N HIS A 30 -1.62 -8.23 6.60
CA HIS A 30 -0.26 -7.73 6.76
C HIS A 30 0.53 -8.76 7.57
N HIS A 31 1.83 -8.78 7.33
CA HIS A 31 2.74 -9.70 8.00
C HIS A 31 4.13 -9.07 8.02
N ASN A 32 4.72 -9.04 9.21
CA ASN A 32 6.01 -8.35 9.41
C ASN A 32 5.83 -6.89 9.00
N ASN A 33 6.64 -6.39 8.10
CA ASN A 33 6.56 -5.00 7.64
C ASN A 33 6.01 -4.91 6.23
N MET A 34 5.16 -5.86 5.86
CA MET A 34 4.57 -5.91 4.54
C MET A 34 3.04 -5.89 4.63
N ILE A 35 2.41 -5.06 3.81
CA ILE A 35 0.96 -4.99 3.71
C ILE A 35 0.53 -5.52 2.36
N ARG A 36 -0.32 -6.54 2.38
CA ARG A 36 -0.86 -7.13 1.15
C ARG A 36 -2.17 -6.46 0.83
N THR A 37 -2.29 -6.00 -0.42
CA THR A 37 -3.49 -5.33 -0.89
C THR A 37 -3.90 -5.86 -2.25
N ASP A 38 -5.08 -5.44 -2.69
CA ASP A 38 -5.60 -5.80 -4.00
C ASP A 38 -6.04 -4.54 -4.72
N LEU A 39 -5.57 -4.38 -5.95
CA LEU A 39 -5.98 -3.28 -6.82
C LEU A 39 -6.74 -3.89 -8.00
N GLN A 40 -8.07 -3.97 -7.87
CA GLN A 40 -8.93 -4.46 -8.94
C GLN A 40 -8.46 -5.80 -9.52
N GLY A 41 -8.17 -6.75 -8.62
CA GLY A 41 -7.71 -8.07 -9.03
C GLY A 41 -6.20 -8.20 -9.12
N ILE A 42 -5.46 -7.11 -8.97
CA ILE A 42 -4.00 -7.11 -9.03
C ILE A 42 -3.45 -7.07 -7.61
N PRO A 43 -2.68 -8.08 -7.18
CA PRO A 43 -2.08 -8.04 -5.85
C PRO A 43 -0.94 -7.03 -5.82
N LEU A 44 -0.97 -6.14 -4.82
CA LEU A 44 0.11 -5.20 -4.57
C LEU A 44 0.63 -5.42 -3.16
N HIS A 45 1.91 -5.69 -3.04
CA HIS A 45 2.54 -5.90 -1.74
C HIS A 45 3.39 -4.69 -1.40
N PHE A 46 2.98 -4.00 -0.33
CA PHE A 46 3.66 -2.79 0.12
C PHE A 46 4.66 -3.14 1.21
N ASN A 47 5.89 -2.72 1.02
CA ASN A 47 6.94 -2.92 2.01
C ASN A 47 7.22 -1.64 2.75
N HIS A 48 7.51 -1.79 4.04
CA HIS A 48 7.78 -0.64 4.90
C HIS A 48 9.05 0.06 4.46
N LEU A 49 8.95 1.37 4.23
CA LEU A 49 10.11 2.19 3.88
C LEU A 49 10.62 2.94 5.09
N LYS A 50 9.76 3.72 5.71
CA LYS A 50 10.10 4.46 6.93
C LYS A 50 8.80 4.95 7.58
N ARG A 51 8.79 5.02 8.92
CA ARG A 51 7.66 5.56 9.67
C ARG A 51 6.34 5.01 9.14
N ASN A 52 5.48 5.88 8.60
CA ASN A 52 4.16 5.51 8.10
C ASN A 52 4.12 5.36 6.58
N ILE A 53 5.28 5.22 5.93
CA ILE A 53 5.38 5.13 4.48
C ILE A 53 5.68 3.69 4.06
N TYR A 54 4.87 3.16 3.15
CA TYR A 54 5.01 1.83 2.58
C TYR A 54 5.02 1.95 1.06
N VAL A 55 5.80 1.13 0.38
CA VAL A 55 6.01 1.24 -1.06
C VAL A 55 5.82 -0.10 -1.73
N ALA A 56 5.14 -0.10 -2.88
CA ALA A 56 4.99 -1.27 -3.73
C ALA A 56 5.45 -0.95 -5.13
N ASN A 57 6.01 -1.95 -5.80
CA ASN A 57 6.39 -1.83 -7.20
C ASN A 57 5.66 -2.90 -8.00
N PHE A 58 5.06 -2.50 -9.09
CA PHE A 58 4.37 -3.43 -9.96
C PHE A 58 4.45 -2.95 -11.39
N SER A 59 4.91 -3.81 -12.29
CA SER A 59 4.98 -3.51 -13.71
C SER A 59 5.77 -2.21 -13.98
N GLY A 60 6.85 -2.01 -13.24
CA GLY A 60 7.71 -0.83 -13.40
C GLY A 60 7.16 0.44 -12.79
N ARG A 61 6.02 0.38 -12.11
CA ARG A 61 5.41 1.54 -11.47
C ARG A 61 5.56 1.46 -9.97
N GLU A 62 5.73 2.62 -9.36
CA GLU A 62 5.86 2.72 -7.92
C GLU A 62 4.58 3.27 -7.30
N PHE A 63 4.11 2.60 -6.25
CA PHE A 63 2.94 3.04 -5.50
C PHE A 63 3.36 3.33 -4.06
N VAL A 64 2.91 4.45 -3.53
CA VAL A 64 3.25 4.87 -2.17
C VAL A 64 1.98 4.92 -1.31
N MET A 65 2.04 4.22 -0.18
CA MET A 65 0.98 4.22 0.81
C MET A 65 1.45 5.00 2.02
N LYS A 66 0.62 5.90 2.50
CA LYS A 66 0.91 6.71 3.69
C LYS A 66 -0.18 6.46 4.73
N LEU A 67 0.18 5.85 5.82
CA LEU A 67 -0.78 5.53 6.90
C LEU A 67 -0.93 6.64 7.94
#